data_5274c5ad18e7b0d2ebe8547c350636de
#
_entry.id   5274c5ad18e7b0d2ebe8547c350636de
#
_cell.length_a   1.000
_cell.length_b   1.000
_cell.length_c   1.000
_cell.angle_alpha   90.00
_cell.angle_beta   90.00
_cell.angle_gamma   90.00
#
_symmetry.space_group_name_H-M   'P 1'
#
loop_
_entity.id
_entity.type
_entity.pdbx_description
1 polymer ?
#
loop_
_entity_poly.entity_id
_entity_poly.type
_entity_poly.pdbx_seq_one_letter_code
_entity_poly.pdbx_strand_id
1 'polypeptide(L)'
;MTKRTARSDSNYIIYAAVHNGLAYIGLTRKGSTTVNKAVKERWRKHISRAKHEDRDWEIYRYIKKGNWTDWSHEIITVIRGRAEAYAYERELVKQIQPELNDQYM
;
A
#
# COMPACT_ATOMS: atom_id res chain seq x y z
N MET A 1 4.09 -12.24 -33.20
CA MET A 1 4.47 -11.90 -32.39
C MET A 1 3.80 -12.00 -31.24
N THR A 2 4.16 -12.06 -30.46
CA THR A 2 3.59 -12.27 -29.39
C THR A 2 3.10 -11.26 -28.72
N LYS A 3 2.31 -11.23 -28.20
CA LYS A 3 1.82 -10.39 -27.55
C LYS A 3 1.99 -10.55 -26.31
N ARG A 4 2.09 -10.07 -25.59
CA ARG A 4 2.29 -10.24 -24.47
C ARG A 4 1.29 -9.91 -23.61
N THR A 5 1.13 -10.31 -22.64
CA THR A 5 0.24 -10.08 -21.71
C THR A 5 0.72 -9.06 -20.86
N ALA A 6 0.64 -7.93 -21.26
CA ALA A 6 1.23 -6.83 -20.64
C ALA A 6 0.81 -6.62 -19.22
N ARG A 7 -0.42 -6.98 -18.87
CA ARG A 7 -0.85 -6.70 -17.58
C ARG A 7 -0.20 -7.49 -16.55
N SER A 8 0.11 -8.73 -16.77
CA SER A 8 0.75 -9.58 -15.78
C SER A 8 2.18 -9.15 -15.50
N ASP A 9 2.74 -8.27 -16.34
CA ASP A 9 4.09 -7.79 -16.16
C ASP A 9 4.17 -6.42 -15.53
N SER A 10 3.07 -5.91 -15.01
CA SER A 10 3.08 -4.62 -14.36
C SER A 10 3.94 -4.65 -13.11
N ASN A 11 4.56 -3.53 -12.82
CA ASN A 11 5.35 -3.37 -11.60
C ASN A 11 4.47 -2.90 -10.46
N TYR A 12 4.69 -3.45 -9.30
CA TYR A 12 3.96 -3.10 -8.08
C TYR A 12 4.94 -2.65 -7.02
N ILE A 13 4.55 -1.65 -6.26
CA ILE A 13 5.39 -1.05 -5.23
C ILE A 13 4.90 -1.49 -3.87
N ILE A 14 5.80 -2.06 -3.06
CA ILE A 14 5.52 -2.36 -1.66
C ILE A 14 6.12 -1.22 -0.86
N TYR A 15 5.31 -0.57 -0.05
CA TYR A 15 5.75 0.60 0.70
C TYR A 15 5.27 0.52 2.15
N ALA A 16 5.92 1.29 3.01
CA ALA A 16 5.48 1.47 4.38
C ALA A 16 5.04 2.91 4.58
N ALA A 17 3.94 3.10 5.28
CA ALA A 17 3.48 4.42 5.69
C ALA A 17 3.55 4.47 7.21
N VAL A 18 4.13 5.53 7.76
CA VAL A 18 4.38 5.62 9.19
C VAL A 18 3.82 6.92 9.75
N HIS A 19 3.17 6.80 10.89
CA HIS A 19 2.59 7.95 11.57
C HIS A 19 2.69 7.70 13.08
N ASN A 20 3.35 8.58 13.79
CA ASN A 20 3.52 8.48 15.24
C ASN A 20 4.06 7.10 15.67
N GLY A 21 5.01 6.58 14.94
CA GLY A 21 5.61 5.31 15.26
C GLY A 21 4.80 4.09 14.88
N LEU A 22 3.61 4.27 14.32
CA LEU A 22 2.76 3.16 13.88
C LEU A 22 2.90 2.99 12.37
N ALA A 23 2.94 1.75 11.92
CA ALA A 23 3.26 1.45 10.54
C ALA A 23 2.13 0.71 9.82
N TYR A 24 2.04 0.98 8.54
CA TYR A 24 1.14 0.28 7.63
C TYR A 24 1.94 -0.12 6.41
N ILE A 25 1.82 -1.36 5.98
CA ILE A 25 2.45 -1.84 4.76
C ILE A 25 1.40 -1.93 3.68
N GLY A 26 1.67 -1.28 2.56
CA GLY A 26 0.72 -1.23 1.47
C GLY A 26 1.34 -1.61 0.14
N LEU A 27 0.47 -1.74 -0.86
CA LEU A 27 0.88 -2.14 -2.18
C LEU A 27 0.12 -1.28 -3.19
N THR A 28 0.80 -0.81 -4.21
CA THR A 28 0.14 -0.08 -5.28
C THR A 28 0.81 -0.39 -6.61
N ARG A 29 0.04 -0.30 -7.68
CA ARG A 29 0.58 -0.49 -9.00
C ARG A 29 1.36 0.77 -9.41
N LYS A 30 2.53 0.57 -9.99
CA LYS A 30 3.36 1.70 -10.37
C LYS A 30 2.76 2.48 -11.55
N GLY A 31 2.25 1.77 -12.53
CA GLY A 31 1.74 2.42 -13.73
C GLY A 31 2.86 3.08 -14.53
N SER A 32 2.55 4.18 -15.18
CA SER A 32 3.50 4.87 -16.02
C SER A 32 4.17 6.06 -15.34
N THR A 33 4.02 6.17 -14.03
CA THR A 33 4.59 7.29 -13.30
C THR A 33 5.80 6.82 -12.49
N THR A 34 6.40 7.71 -11.73
CA THR A 34 7.54 7.36 -10.90
C THR A 34 7.06 6.65 -9.64
N VAL A 35 7.98 5.96 -8.97
CA VAL A 35 7.66 5.23 -7.76
C VAL A 35 7.11 6.16 -6.69
N ASN A 36 7.78 7.28 -6.45
CA ASN A 36 7.34 8.21 -5.41
C ASN A 36 5.98 8.82 -5.71
N LYS A 37 5.74 9.16 -6.96
CA LYS A 37 4.46 9.73 -7.35
C LYS A 37 3.34 8.72 -7.19
N ALA A 38 3.59 7.47 -7.55
CA ALA A 38 2.59 6.42 -7.43
C ALA A 38 2.18 6.23 -5.98
N VAL A 39 3.13 6.23 -5.05
CA VAL A 39 2.84 6.05 -3.64
C VAL A 39 2.08 7.26 -3.10
N LYS A 40 2.49 8.46 -3.46
CA LYS A 40 1.80 9.67 -3.00
C LYS A 40 0.35 9.70 -3.48
N GLU A 41 0.14 9.34 -4.73
CA GLU A 41 -1.19 9.33 -5.29
C GLU A 41 -2.06 8.27 -4.62
N ARG A 42 -1.50 7.09 -4.40
CA ARG A 42 -2.20 6.03 -3.70
C ARG A 42 -2.60 6.47 -2.30
N TRP A 43 -1.68 7.13 -1.60
CA TRP A 43 -1.94 7.56 -0.24
C TRP A 43 -3.01 8.64 -0.18
N ARG A 44 -2.97 9.58 -1.13
CA ARG A 44 -4.00 10.60 -1.21
C ARG A 44 -5.39 9.97 -1.37
N LYS A 45 -5.49 8.96 -2.20
CA LYS A 45 -6.76 8.24 -2.37
C LYS A 45 -7.15 7.49 -1.12
N HIS A 46 -6.17 6.92 -0.43
CA HIS A 46 -6.43 6.20 0.80
C HIS A 46 -7.02 7.12 1.86
N ILE A 47 -6.44 8.29 2.04
CA ILE A 47 -6.93 9.27 2.99
C ILE A 47 -8.36 9.69 2.63
N SER A 48 -8.60 9.98 1.36
CA SER A 48 -9.91 10.38 0.91
C SER A 48 -10.96 9.31 1.17
N ARG A 49 -10.62 8.07 0.86
CA ARG A 49 -11.55 6.96 1.07
C ARG A 49 -11.82 6.74 2.55
N ALA A 50 -10.78 6.84 3.38
CA ALA A 50 -10.94 6.65 4.81
C ALA A 50 -11.88 7.67 5.42
N LYS A 51 -11.85 8.90 4.88
CA LYS A 51 -12.71 9.97 5.38
C LYS A 51 -14.17 9.81 4.95
N HIS A 52 -14.41 9.18 3.82
CA HIS A 52 -15.75 9.13 3.24
C HIS A 52 -16.38 7.75 3.17
N GLU A 53 -15.61 6.69 3.34
CA GLU A 53 -16.14 5.33 3.27
C GLU A 53 -16.19 4.73 4.66
N ASP A 54 -17.18 3.89 4.89
CA ASP A 54 -17.37 3.29 6.20
C ASP A 54 -16.84 1.87 6.20
N ARG A 55 -15.54 1.72 6.04
CA ARG A 55 -14.90 0.42 6.06
C ARG A 55 -14.25 0.16 7.40
N ASP A 56 -14.39 -1.07 7.86
CA ASP A 56 -13.90 -1.44 9.17
C ASP A 56 -12.49 -2.00 9.11
N TRP A 57 -11.62 -1.35 8.37
CA TRP A 57 -10.21 -1.73 8.30
C TRP A 57 -9.43 -0.93 9.32
N GLU A 58 -8.41 -1.55 9.88
CA GLU A 58 -7.60 -0.91 10.93
C GLU A 58 -7.06 0.45 10.47
N ILE A 59 -6.47 0.49 9.29
CA ILE A 59 -5.89 1.73 8.77
C ILE A 59 -6.97 2.80 8.57
N TYR A 60 -8.16 2.41 8.13
CA TYR A 60 -9.23 3.37 7.91
C TYR A 60 -9.76 3.92 9.22
N ARG A 61 -9.88 3.07 10.25
CA ARG A 61 -10.31 3.54 11.57
C ARG A 61 -9.31 4.54 12.13
N TYR A 62 -8.03 4.26 11.95
CA TYR A 62 -6.98 5.15 12.44
C TYR A 62 -7.04 6.51 11.74
N ILE A 63 -7.16 6.51 10.42
CA ILE A 63 -7.22 7.75 9.65
C ILE A 63 -8.49 8.53 9.99
N LYS A 64 -9.60 7.84 10.15
CA LYS A 64 -10.88 8.48 10.42
C LYS A 64 -10.88 9.28 11.71
N LYS A 65 -9.99 8.96 12.64
CA LYS A 65 -9.89 9.71 13.89
C LYS A 65 -9.20 11.06 13.72
N GLY A 66 -8.85 11.43 12.50
CA GLY A 66 -8.21 12.72 12.24
C GLY A 66 -6.73 12.64 11.89
N ASN A 67 -6.21 11.44 11.70
CA ASN A 67 -4.79 11.26 11.40
C ASN A 67 -4.55 11.34 9.90
N TRP A 68 -4.73 12.55 9.36
CA TRP A 68 -4.71 12.76 7.90
C TRP A 68 -3.40 13.28 7.37
N THR A 69 -2.57 13.84 8.21
CA THR A 69 -1.32 14.47 7.78
C THR A 69 -0.14 13.90 8.55
N ASP A 70 1.06 14.34 8.18
CA ASP A 70 2.29 13.97 8.86
C ASP A 70 2.66 12.50 8.68
N TRP A 71 2.24 11.92 7.58
CA TRP A 71 2.63 10.56 7.22
C TRP A 71 3.96 10.59 6.48
N SER A 72 4.84 9.68 6.80
CA SER A 72 6.03 9.47 6.01
C SER A 72 5.92 8.14 5.30
N HIS A 73 6.56 8.03 4.15
CA HIS A 73 6.47 6.84 3.32
C HIS A 73 7.85 6.35 2.96
N GLU A 74 8.02 5.05 2.98
CA GLU A 74 9.28 4.43 2.63
C GLU A 74 9.03 3.34 1.62
N ILE A 75 9.82 3.33 0.55
CA ILE A 75 9.69 2.30 -0.48
C ILE A 75 10.46 1.07 0.00
N ILE A 76 9.77 -0.05 0.09
CA ILE A 76 10.42 -1.29 0.50
C ILE A 76 11.01 -1.99 -0.70
N THR A 77 10.21 -2.22 -1.72
CA THR A 77 10.70 -2.88 -2.93
C THR A 77 9.69 -2.70 -4.06
N VAL A 78 10.13 -2.99 -5.27
CA VAL A 78 9.27 -3.00 -6.45
C VAL A 78 9.31 -4.41 -7.01
N ILE A 79 8.15 -5.00 -7.22
CA ILE A 79 8.05 -6.38 -7.69
C ILE A 79 7.26 -6.42 -8.98
N ARG A 80 7.78 -7.16 -9.94
CA ARG A 80 7.10 -7.34 -11.19
C ARG A 80 6.13 -8.49 -11.08
N GLY A 81 4.90 -8.26 -11.49
CA GLY A 81 3.86 -9.28 -11.45
C GLY A 81 2.94 -9.12 -10.26
N ARG A 82 1.64 -9.18 -10.54
CA ARG A 82 0.63 -8.95 -9.51
C ARG A 82 0.62 -10.03 -8.44
N ALA A 83 0.64 -11.29 -8.86
CA ALA A 83 0.56 -12.39 -7.92
C ALA A 83 1.77 -12.41 -7.00
N GLU A 84 2.95 -12.17 -7.58
CA GLU A 84 4.19 -12.16 -6.81
C GLU A 84 4.19 -11.00 -5.81
N ALA A 85 3.69 -9.85 -6.23
CA ALA A 85 3.65 -8.68 -5.35
C ALA A 85 2.71 -8.89 -4.17
N TYR A 86 1.54 -9.46 -4.42
CA TYR A 86 0.60 -9.72 -3.34
C TYR A 86 1.13 -10.78 -2.37
N ALA A 87 1.79 -11.81 -2.90
CA ALA A 87 2.38 -12.83 -2.05
C ALA A 87 3.47 -12.25 -1.16
N TYR A 88 4.30 -11.38 -1.74
CA TYR A 88 5.37 -10.73 -0.98
C TYR A 88 4.79 -9.85 0.12
N GLU A 89 3.81 -9.05 -0.21
CA GLU A 89 3.21 -8.14 0.75
C GLU A 89 2.55 -8.91 1.90
N ARG A 90 1.84 -9.97 1.57
CA ARG A 90 1.19 -10.77 2.61
C ARG A 90 2.20 -11.40 3.54
N GLU A 91 3.28 -11.92 3.00
CA GLU A 91 4.31 -12.54 3.82
C GLU A 91 5.00 -11.50 4.70
N LEU A 92 5.25 -10.33 4.16
CA LEU A 92 5.89 -9.25 4.91
C LEU A 92 5.00 -8.79 6.08
N VAL A 93 3.71 -8.66 5.83
CA VAL A 93 2.77 -8.28 6.88
C VAL A 93 2.74 -9.33 7.98
N LYS A 94 2.78 -10.60 7.61
CA LYS A 94 2.82 -11.67 8.60
C LYS A 94 4.07 -11.63 9.46
N GLN A 95 5.19 -11.34 8.86
CA GLN A 95 6.46 -11.31 9.58
C GLN A 95 6.59 -10.08 10.48
N ILE A 96 6.21 -8.93 9.97
CA ILE A 96 6.40 -7.67 10.69
C ILE A 96 5.24 -7.34 11.60
N GLN A 97 4.04 -7.72 11.21
CA GLN A 97 2.80 -7.43 11.92
C GLN A 97 2.67 -5.94 12.23
N PRO A 98 2.60 -5.11 11.18
CA PRO A 98 2.50 -3.66 11.37
C PRO A 98 1.20 -3.34 12.10
N GLU A 99 1.24 -2.33 12.95
CA GLU A 99 0.12 -2.00 13.81
C GLU A 99 -1.15 -1.64 13.05
N LEU A 100 -1.00 -1.01 11.89
CA LEU A 100 -2.14 -0.48 11.16
C LEU A 100 -2.67 -1.38 10.06
N ASN A 101 -2.10 -2.57 9.90
CA ASN A 101 -2.64 -3.55 8.98
C ASN A 101 -3.58 -4.49 9.73
N ASP A 102 -4.61 -4.97 9.01
CA ASP A 102 -5.43 -6.02 9.59
C ASP A 102 -4.60 -7.28 9.70
N GLN A 103 -4.85 -8.04 10.75
CA GLN A 103 -4.07 -9.23 10.99
C GLN A 103 -4.50 -10.36 10.06
N TYR A 104 -3.55 -11.10 9.56
CA TYR A 104 -3.82 -12.30 8.78
C TYR A 104 -3.71 -13.50 9.73
N MET A 105 -4.69 -14.35 9.64
CA MET A 105 -4.73 -15.52 10.52
C MET A 105 -4.17 -16.75 9.82
#